data_b61293d6c22f51b7ad983522b3981f7a
#
_entry.id   b61293d6c22f51b7ad983522b3981f7a
#
_cell.length_a   1.000
_cell.length_b   1.000
_cell.length_c   1.000
_cell.angle_alpha   90.00
_cell.angle_beta   90.00
_cell.angle_gamma   90.00
#
_symmetry.space_group_name_H-M   'P 1'
#
loop_
_entity.id
_entity.type
_entity.pdbx_description
1 polymer ?
#
loop_
_entity_poly.entity_id
_entity_poly.type
_entity_poly.pdbx_seq_one_letter_code
_entity_poly.pdbx_strand_id
1 'polypeptide(L)'
;MSVLARFSQQLATLIPAVGTDSFPRKLVAVIRSVVPVDDATIVVYPETDLPVLEHFEVPEEAGQSTLGVFLQGAFLLDPFYLAAAEERRFGLFRLRDLAPTGFRESEYYRSWYRNCGYQDECGFLLPFGEEGFINIALGKTGARASFTRRELDALAAVYPVIETLCQQHWTTDSSTHAEVNLRAQLHGALQDFGSSLLTEREAQVINLVLHGHSTKTMADKLSISVETVKLHRKHAYAKLEVSSQAELFYLFLDSLMSANGYSGGDTLVSYMQAPAREAAGRPRETSA
;
A
#
# COMPACT_ATOMS: atom_id res chain seq x y z
N MET A 1 7.26 36.03 2.97
CA MET A 1 8.03 35.39 1.87
C MET A 1 7.08 34.76 0.89
N SER A 2 7.33 34.87 -0.43
CA SER A 2 6.55 34.15 -1.44
C SER A 2 6.77 32.63 -1.34
N VAL A 3 5.86 31.83 -1.90
CA VAL A 3 6.02 30.36 -1.97
C VAL A 3 7.30 30.01 -2.72
N LEU A 4 7.58 30.70 -3.84
CA LEU A 4 8.80 30.50 -4.63
C LEU A 4 10.07 30.75 -3.80
N ALA A 5 10.10 31.80 -2.98
CA ALA A 5 11.27 32.11 -2.15
C ALA A 5 11.50 31.03 -1.07
N ARG A 6 10.44 30.53 -0.44
CA ARG A 6 10.54 29.43 0.54
C ARG A 6 10.99 28.13 -0.12
N PHE A 7 10.38 27.79 -1.26
CA PHE A 7 10.76 26.60 -2.03
C PHE A 7 12.24 26.65 -2.44
N SER A 8 12.69 27.76 -3.01
CA SER A 8 14.08 27.95 -3.46
C SER A 8 15.07 27.82 -2.29
N GLN A 9 14.72 28.38 -1.12
CA GLN A 9 15.55 28.30 0.08
C GLN A 9 15.65 26.86 0.60
N GLN A 10 14.53 26.13 0.65
CA GLN A 10 14.51 24.73 1.09
C GLN A 10 15.23 23.82 0.09
N LEU A 11 15.05 24.07 -1.21
CA LEU A 11 15.73 23.33 -2.26
C LEU A 11 17.25 23.45 -2.16
N ALA A 12 17.77 24.64 -1.85
CA ALA A 12 19.19 24.88 -1.62
C ALA A 12 19.76 24.06 -0.44
N THR A 13 18.91 23.62 0.51
CA THR A 13 19.33 22.72 1.61
C THR A 13 19.18 21.23 1.23
N LEU A 14 18.26 20.91 0.31
CA LEU A 14 18.00 19.55 -0.13
C LEU A 14 19.07 19.03 -1.10
N ILE A 15 19.47 19.84 -2.09
CA ILE A 15 20.43 19.43 -3.12
C ILE A 15 21.73 18.84 -2.53
N PRO A 16 22.38 19.48 -1.54
CA PRO A 16 23.60 18.91 -0.92
C PRO A 16 23.34 17.65 -0.07
N ALA A 17 22.07 17.31 0.20
CA ALA A 17 21.70 16.15 0.99
C ALA A 17 21.48 14.89 0.15
N VAL A 18 21.50 14.99 -1.18
CA VAL A 18 21.40 13.83 -2.07
C VAL A 18 22.51 12.83 -1.71
N GLY A 19 22.15 11.56 -1.57
CA GLY A 19 23.05 10.48 -1.13
C GLY A 19 23.35 10.46 0.37
N THR A 20 22.60 11.19 1.21
CA THR A 20 22.76 11.17 2.68
C THR A 20 21.46 10.82 3.40
N ASP A 21 21.53 10.23 4.60
CA ASP A 21 20.36 9.86 5.44
C ASP A 21 19.45 11.05 5.78
N SER A 22 19.94 12.28 5.60
CA SER A 22 19.15 13.48 5.86
C SER A 22 18.21 13.87 4.72
N PHE A 23 18.33 13.25 3.54
CA PHE A 23 17.59 13.59 2.34
C PHE A 23 16.07 13.43 2.51
N PRO A 24 15.52 12.29 2.99
CA PRO A 24 14.08 12.11 3.09
C PRO A 24 13.40 13.19 3.94
N ARG A 25 13.97 13.52 5.10
CA ARG A 25 13.44 14.57 5.98
C ARG A 25 13.50 15.97 5.34
N LYS A 26 14.57 16.28 4.60
CA LYS A 26 14.70 17.58 3.90
C LYS A 26 13.77 17.66 2.70
N LEU A 27 13.53 16.55 2.02
CA LEU A 27 12.56 16.46 0.94
C LEU A 27 11.14 16.82 1.42
N VAL A 28 10.72 16.27 2.56
CA VAL A 28 9.44 16.63 3.19
C VAL A 28 9.40 18.13 3.52
N ALA A 29 10.47 18.72 4.02
CA ALA A 29 10.54 20.16 4.28
C ALA A 29 10.40 21.01 2.99
N VAL A 30 10.97 20.56 1.87
CA VAL A 30 10.77 21.19 0.54
C VAL A 30 9.30 21.14 0.14
N ILE A 31 8.66 19.97 0.23
CA ILE A 31 7.23 19.81 -0.10
C ILE A 31 6.36 20.72 0.78
N ARG A 32 6.60 20.74 2.09
CA ARG A 32 5.88 21.60 3.04
C ARG A 32 6.07 23.10 2.81
N SER A 33 7.18 23.49 2.18
CA SER A 33 7.40 24.90 1.79
C SER A 33 6.44 25.37 0.68
N VAL A 34 5.88 24.42 -0.09
CA VAL A 34 4.95 24.65 -1.19
C VAL A 34 3.51 24.57 -0.72
N VAL A 35 3.16 23.48 -0.02
CA VAL A 35 1.80 23.19 0.46
C VAL A 35 1.87 22.68 1.90
N PRO A 36 1.00 23.17 2.81
CA PRO A 36 0.93 22.64 4.16
C PRO A 36 0.35 21.22 4.13
N VAL A 37 1.09 20.28 4.71
CA VAL A 37 0.68 18.89 4.94
C VAL A 37 0.92 18.53 6.39
N ASP A 38 -0.01 17.78 6.98
CA ASP A 38 0.05 17.43 8.40
C ASP A 38 0.98 16.25 8.64
N ASP A 39 1.01 15.30 7.69
CA ASP A 39 1.82 14.10 7.74
C ASP A 39 2.44 13.77 6.38
N ALA A 40 3.60 13.13 6.39
CA ALA A 40 4.28 12.67 5.20
C ALA A 40 4.96 11.31 5.44
N THR A 41 4.79 10.39 4.51
CA THR A 41 5.44 9.08 4.50
C THR A 41 6.15 8.87 3.18
N ILE A 42 7.37 8.34 3.21
CA ILE A 42 8.14 7.99 2.01
C ILE A 42 8.44 6.49 2.06
N VAL A 43 7.97 5.78 1.07
CA VAL A 43 8.24 4.35 0.88
C VAL A 43 8.89 4.15 -0.49
N VAL A 44 10.04 3.52 -0.49
CA VAL A 44 10.71 3.05 -1.71
C VAL A 44 10.32 1.59 -1.94
N TYR A 45 9.87 1.30 -3.13
CA TYR A 45 9.55 -0.04 -3.59
C TYR A 45 10.63 -0.47 -4.60
N PRO A 46 11.68 -1.15 -4.15
CA PRO A 46 12.71 -1.66 -5.03
C PRO A 46 12.13 -2.67 -6.02
N GLU A 47 12.85 -2.94 -7.10
CA GLU A 47 12.43 -3.88 -8.13
C GLU A 47 12.30 -5.32 -7.59
N THR A 48 13.19 -5.71 -6.70
CA THR A 48 13.34 -7.11 -6.24
C THR A 48 13.08 -7.34 -4.76
N ASP A 49 13.12 -6.28 -3.93
CA ASP A 49 13.05 -6.38 -2.48
C ASP A 49 11.72 -5.90 -1.89
N LEU A 50 11.56 -6.10 -0.58
CA LEU A 50 10.45 -5.56 0.18
C LEU A 50 10.47 -4.02 0.18
N PRO A 51 9.31 -3.38 0.41
CA PRO A 51 9.23 -1.94 0.59
C PRO A 51 10.16 -1.46 1.72
N VAL A 52 10.91 -0.39 1.45
CA VAL A 52 11.77 0.27 2.43
C VAL A 52 11.12 1.57 2.88
N LEU A 53 10.97 1.71 4.18
CA LEU A 53 10.43 2.93 4.78
C LEU A 53 11.56 3.94 5.00
N GLU A 54 11.57 5.01 4.22
CA GLU A 54 12.60 6.05 4.25
C GLU A 54 12.23 7.23 5.16
N HIS A 55 10.93 7.47 5.33
CA HIS A 55 10.43 8.53 6.21
C HIS A 55 9.04 8.22 6.73
N PHE A 56 8.81 8.50 8.02
CA PHE A 56 7.54 8.28 8.67
C PHE A 56 7.37 9.22 9.89
N GLU A 57 6.19 9.79 10.09
CA GLU A 57 5.94 10.83 11.10
C GLU A 57 4.88 10.45 12.15
N VAL A 58 4.24 9.27 12.06
CA VAL A 58 3.21 8.86 13.03
C VAL A 58 3.83 8.59 14.41
N PRO A 59 3.16 8.94 15.53
CA PRO A 59 3.65 8.69 16.88
C PRO A 59 3.99 7.21 17.13
N GLU A 60 5.13 6.94 17.80
CA GLU A 60 5.70 5.61 18.00
C GLU A 60 4.74 4.59 18.64
N GLU A 61 3.82 5.02 19.50
CA GLU A 61 2.90 4.14 20.24
C GLU A 61 1.81 3.49 19.34
N ALA A 62 1.39 4.16 18.28
CA ALA A 62 0.39 3.65 17.33
C ALA A 62 1.03 3.05 16.05
N GLY A 63 2.26 3.46 15.73
CA GLY A 63 2.86 3.26 14.42
C GLY A 63 3.55 1.91 14.21
N GLN A 64 4.24 1.39 15.21
CA GLN A 64 5.12 0.23 14.98
C GLN A 64 4.38 -1.07 14.64
N SER A 65 3.26 -1.37 15.30
CA SER A 65 2.48 -2.59 14.97
C SER A 65 1.73 -2.46 13.64
N THR A 66 1.20 -1.26 13.36
CA THR A 66 0.40 -0.98 12.16
C THR A 66 1.29 -0.94 10.91
N LEU A 67 2.45 -0.28 11.01
CA LEU A 67 3.40 -0.18 9.90
C LEU A 67 4.08 -1.51 9.58
N GLY A 68 4.36 -2.32 10.61
CA GLY A 68 4.88 -3.67 10.43
C GLY A 68 3.95 -4.55 9.58
N VAL A 69 2.65 -4.52 9.86
CA VAL A 69 1.63 -5.23 9.06
C VAL A 69 1.58 -4.70 7.62
N PHE A 70 1.68 -3.38 7.44
CA PHE A 70 1.72 -2.78 6.09
C PHE A 70 2.90 -3.31 5.28
N LEU A 71 4.11 -3.23 5.83
CA LEU A 71 5.33 -3.65 5.14
C LEU A 71 5.42 -5.18 4.94
N GLN A 72 4.71 -5.97 5.75
CA GLN A 72 4.65 -7.43 5.64
C GLN A 72 3.70 -7.95 4.54
N GLY A 73 2.92 -7.08 3.90
CA GLY A 73 2.08 -7.51 2.78
C GLY A 73 0.83 -6.68 2.54
N ALA A 74 0.33 -5.91 3.52
CA ALA A 74 -0.88 -5.10 3.33
C ALA A 74 -0.70 -4.02 2.25
N PHE A 75 0.53 -3.57 1.98
CA PHE A 75 0.86 -2.63 0.90
C PHE A 75 0.40 -3.13 -0.48
N LEU A 76 0.32 -4.45 -0.70
CA LEU A 76 -0.18 -5.04 -1.95
C LEU A 76 -1.63 -4.64 -2.27
N LEU A 77 -2.37 -4.19 -1.27
CA LEU A 77 -3.76 -3.75 -1.40
C LEU A 77 -3.89 -2.21 -1.40
N ASP A 78 -2.79 -1.51 -1.30
CA ASP A 78 -2.76 -0.04 -1.28
C ASP A 78 -3.05 0.53 -2.68
N PRO A 79 -3.99 1.48 -2.84
CA PRO A 79 -4.32 2.04 -4.15
C PRO A 79 -3.15 2.76 -4.84
N PHE A 80 -2.22 3.36 -4.10
CA PHE A 80 -1.02 3.96 -4.69
C PHE A 80 -0.07 2.88 -5.19
N TYR A 81 0.10 1.81 -4.41
CA TYR A 81 0.90 0.67 -4.83
C TYR A 81 0.36 0.06 -6.13
N LEU A 82 -0.94 -0.24 -6.17
CA LEU A 82 -1.60 -0.84 -7.34
C LEU A 82 -1.47 0.05 -8.59
N ALA A 83 -1.67 1.36 -8.44
CA ALA A 83 -1.52 2.30 -9.54
C ALA A 83 -0.08 2.32 -10.10
N ALA A 84 0.94 2.27 -9.25
CA ALA A 84 2.33 2.29 -9.68
C ALA A 84 2.82 0.93 -10.17
N ALA A 85 2.56 -0.15 -9.42
CA ALA A 85 3.09 -1.48 -9.70
C ALA A 85 2.37 -2.18 -10.85
N GLU A 86 1.03 -2.12 -10.89
CA GLU A 86 0.23 -2.85 -11.88
C GLU A 86 -0.14 -1.99 -13.10
N GLU A 87 -0.51 -0.72 -12.87
CA GLU A 87 -0.97 0.17 -13.93
C GLU A 87 0.14 1.06 -14.50
N ARG A 88 1.34 1.04 -13.92
CA ARG A 88 2.51 1.87 -14.30
C ARG A 88 2.17 3.36 -14.39
N ARG A 89 1.36 3.85 -13.48
CA ARG A 89 0.94 5.25 -13.40
C ARG A 89 1.87 6.02 -12.49
N PHE A 90 2.51 7.04 -13.01
CA PHE A 90 3.42 7.93 -12.27
C PHE A 90 2.93 9.38 -12.38
N GLY A 91 3.18 10.17 -11.34
CA GLY A 91 2.70 11.54 -11.22
C GLY A 91 2.17 11.85 -9.82
N LEU A 92 1.40 12.93 -9.72
CA LEU A 92 0.66 13.30 -8.50
C LEU A 92 -0.77 12.79 -8.60
N PHE A 93 -1.18 11.99 -7.62
CA PHE A 93 -2.54 11.44 -7.55
C PHE A 93 -3.16 11.70 -6.18
N ARG A 94 -4.47 11.79 -6.12
CA ARG A 94 -5.22 11.73 -4.85
C ARG A 94 -5.68 10.30 -4.62
N LEU A 95 -5.68 9.88 -3.37
CA LEU A 95 -6.18 8.55 -3.02
C LEU A 95 -7.58 8.29 -3.59
N ARG A 96 -8.51 9.24 -3.48
CA ARG A 96 -9.89 9.10 -3.99
C ARG A 96 -10.00 8.90 -5.50
N ASP A 97 -8.97 9.27 -6.27
CA ASP A 97 -8.96 9.13 -7.73
C ASP A 97 -8.36 7.77 -8.15
N LEU A 98 -7.66 7.09 -7.23
CA LEU A 98 -7.09 5.75 -7.39
C LEU A 98 -7.96 4.69 -6.72
N ALA A 99 -8.51 5.00 -5.56
CA ALA A 99 -9.23 4.04 -4.73
C ALA A 99 -10.48 3.48 -5.43
N PRO A 100 -10.71 2.16 -5.35
CA PRO A 100 -11.91 1.54 -5.93
C PRO A 100 -13.18 1.96 -5.18
N THR A 101 -14.33 1.79 -5.82
CA THR A 101 -15.63 2.24 -5.30
C THR A 101 -16.05 1.63 -3.96
N GLY A 102 -15.48 0.51 -3.56
CA GLY A 102 -15.72 -0.16 -2.27
C GLY A 102 -14.58 0.04 -1.26
N PHE A 103 -13.67 0.96 -1.50
CA PHE A 103 -12.46 1.11 -0.69
C PHE A 103 -12.74 1.32 0.80
N ARG A 104 -13.70 2.18 1.15
CA ARG A 104 -14.04 2.47 2.56
C ARG A 104 -14.69 1.30 3.29
N GLU A 105 -15.29 0.38 2.55
CA GLU A 105 -15.90 -0.86 3.03
C GLU A 105 -14.89 -2.02 3.03
N SER A 106 -13.71 -1.85 2.43
CA SER A 106 -12.65 -2.87 2.42
C SER A 106 -12.06 -3.07 3.81
N GLU A 107 -11.54 -4.25 4.05
CA GLU A 107 -10.88 -4.54 5.31
C GLU A 107 -9.52 -3.84 5.41
N TYR A 108 -8.82 -3.64 4.29
CA TYR A 108 -7.63 -2.80 4.23
C TYR A 108 -7.89 -1.38 4.79
N TYR A 109 -9.01 -0.74 4.38
CA TYR A 109 -9.39 0.56 4.92
C TYR A 109 -9.69 0.49 6.42
N ARG A 110 -10.47 -0.50 6.88
CA ARG A 110 -10.92 -0.62 8.27
C ARG A 110 -9.81 -0.99 9.23
N SER A 111 -8.96 -1.93 8.84
CA SER A 111 -7.90 -2.47 9.69
C SER A 111 -6.63 -1.61 9.68
N TRP A 112 -6.35 -0.97 8.55
CA TRP A 112 -5.12 -0.21 8.35
C TRP A 112 -5.38 1.29 8.13
N TYR A 113 -5.92 1.67 6.96
CA TYR A 113 -5.92 3.04 6.46
C TYR A 113 -6.66 4.03 7.40
N ARG A 114 -7.80 3.62 7.96
CA ARG A 114 -8.56 4.46 8.90
C ARG A 114 -7.73 4.89 10.12
N ASN A 115 -6.80 4.05 10.55
CA ASN A 115 -5.95 4.32 11.72
C ASN A 115 -4.87 5.38 11.44
N CYS A 116 -4.56 5.68 10.17
CA CYS A 116 -3.70 6.79 9.79
C CYS A 116 -4.33 8.16 10.08
N GLY A 117 -5.66 8.22 10.29
CA GLY A 117 -6.37 9.45 10.65
C GLY A 117 -6.53 10.47 9.52
N TYR A 118 -6.20 10.11 8.29
CA TYR A 118 -6.29 11.03 7.15
C TYR A 118 -7.73 11.34 6.77
N GLN A 119 -8.00 12.63 6.52
CA GLN A 119 -9.26 13.10 5.93
C GLN A 119 -9.13 13.22 4.40
N ASP A 120 -7.94 13.55 3.92
CA ASP A 120 -7.61 13.58 2.50
C ASP A 120 -6.12 13.25 2.34
N GLU A 121 -5.81 12.57 1.26
CA GLU A 121 -4.45 12.16 0.94
C GLU A 121 -4.17 12.35 -0.54
N CYS A 122 -2.95 12.78 -0.85
CA CYS A 122 -2.38 12.72 -2.19
C CYS A 122 -0.95 12.18 -2.11
N GLY A 123 -0.44 11.65 -3.21
CA GLY A 123 0.90 11.10 -3.25
C GLY A 123 1.59 11.36 -4.57
N PHE A 124 2.92 11.50 -4.50
CA PHE A 124 3.77 11.43 -5.67
C PHE A 124 4.15 9.97 -5.88
N LEU A 125 3.82 9.45 -7.05
CA LEU A 125 4.32 8.17 -7.55
C LEU A 125 5.45 8.46 -8.55
N LEU A 126 6.67 8.07 -8.22
CA LEU A 126 7.87 8.37 -8.98
C LEU A 126 8.47 7.06 -9.50
N PRO A 127 8.85 6.96 -10.79
CA PRO A 127 9.53 5.77 -11.29
C PRO A 127 10.92 5.64 -10.65
N PHE A 128 11.34 4.40 -10.39
CA PHE A 128 12.64 4.07 -9.82
C PHE A 128 13.16 2.76 -10.42
N GLY A 129 14.30 2.80 -11.12
CA GLY A 129 14.76 1.65 -11.92
C GLY A 129 13.77 1.30 -13.04
N GLU A 130 13.76 0.04 -13.47
CA GLU A 130 12.88 -0.43 -14.53
C GLU A 130 11.47 -0.73 -14.02
N GLU A 131 11.33 -1.43 -12.88
CA GLU A 131 10.04 -1.85 -12.31
C GLU A 131 9.76 -1.28 -10.91
N GLY A 132 10.76 -0.71 -10.24
CA GLY A 132 10.62 -0.08 -8.94
C GLY A 132 9.89 1.27 -9.01
N PHE A 133 9.51 1.78 -7.84
CA PHE A 133 8.93 3.11 -7.70
C PHE A 133 9.06 3.65 -6.27
N ILE A 134 8.82 4.95 -6.11
CA ILE A 134 8.81 5.63 -4.83
C ILE A 134 7.42 6.22 -4.63
N ASN A 135 6.83 6.00 -3.48
CA ASN A 135 5.59 6.66 -3.05
C ASN A 135 5.90 7.68 -1.96
N ILE A 136 5.59 8.95 -2.21
CA ILE A 136 5.62 10.02 -1.22
C ILE A 136 4.18 10.37 -0.90
N ALA A 137 3.63 9.78 0.14
CA ALA A 137 2.28 10.01 0.61
C ALA A 137 2.22 11.26 1.49
N LEU A 138 1.21 12.09 1.27
CA LEU A 138 1.00 13.38 1.94
C LEU A 138 -0.42 13.42 2.51
N GLY A 139 -0.52 13.47 3.84
CA GLY A 139 -1.78 13.41 4.57
C GLY A 139 -2.26 14.76 5.11
N LYS A 140 -3.57 14.96 5.13
CA LYS A 140 -4.26 16.00 5.89
C LYS A 140 -5.19 15.35 6.92
N THR A 141 -5.02 15.70 8.20
CA THR A 141 -5.72 15.08 9.35
C THR A 141 -6.82 15.93 9.95
N GLY A 142 -6.84 17.23 9.68
CA GLY A 142 -7.87 18.14 10.21
C GLY A 142 -9.29 17.75 9.76
N ALA A 143 -10.31 17.85 10.63
CA ALA A 143 -11.67 17.34 10.45
C ALA A 143 -12.41 17.77 9.15
N ARG A 144 -11.93 18.78 8.44
CA ARG A 144 -12.41 19.23 7.12
C ARG A 144 -11.26 19.50 6.15
N ALA A 145 -10.08 19.00 6.47
CA ALA A 145 -8.91 19.24 5.64
C ALA A 145 -9.06 18.47 4.32
N SER A 146 -8.80 19.16 3.22
CA SER A 146 -8.78 18.58 1.89
C SER A 146 -7.79 19.35 1.03
N PHE A 147 -7.13 18.65 0.11
CA PHE A 147 -6.27 19.29 -0.87
C PHE A 147 -7.12 20.09 -1.86
N THR A 148 -6.90 21.40 -1.88
CA THR A 148 -7.52 22.30 -2.85
C THR A 148 -6.88 22.11 -4.22
N ARG A 149 -7.60 22.50 -5.27
CA ARG A 149 -7.07 22.48 -6.64
C ARG A 149 -5.76 23.26 -6.75
N ARG A 150 -5.67 24.44 -6.10
CA ARG A 150 -4.45 25.27 -6.11
C ARG A 150 -3.27 24.57 -5.45
N GLU A 151 -3.50 23.85 -4.37
CA GLU A 151 -2.44 23.07 -3.70
C GLU A 151 -1.97 21.91 -4.57
N LEU A 152 -2.88 21.19 -5.22
CA LEU A 152 -2.52 20.13 -6.15
C LEU A 152 -1.76 20.65 -7.37
N ASP A 153 -2.18 21.79 -7.93
CA ASP A 153 -1.47 22.42 -9.05
C ASP A 153 -0.05 22.86 -8.62
N ALA A 154 0.12 23.36 -7.38
CA ALA A 154 1.42 23.73 -6.83
C ALA A 154 2.33 22.50 -6.59
N LEU A 155 1.78 21.38 -6.08
CA LEU A 155 2.52 20.11 -5.94
C LEU A 155 2.90 19.56 -7.32
N ALA A 156 1.99 19.57 -8.28
CA ALA A 156 2.28 19.11 -9.64
C ALA A 156 3.38 19.94 -10.32
N ALA A 157 3.45 21.24 -10.04
CA ALA A 157 4.49 22.11 -10.61
C ALA A 157 5.90 21.78 -10.09
N VAL A 158 6.04 21.22 -8.89
CA VAL A 158 7.35 20.83 -8.32
C VAL A 158 7.71 19.36 -8.57
N TYR A 159 6.76 18.57 -9.11
CA TYR A 159 6.95 17.15 -9.39
C TYR A 159 8.26 16.84 -10.14
N PRO A 160 8.61 17.52 -11.27
CA PRO A 160 9.81 17.15 -12.03
C PRO A 160 11.10 17.31 -11.22
N VAL A 161 11.17 18.32 -10.36
CA VAL A 161 12.36 18.57 -9.50
C VAL A 161 12.45 17.49 -8.42
N ILE A 162 11.32 17.14 -7.79
CA ILE A 162 11.24 16.08 -6.78
C ILE A 162 11.65 14.75 -7.40
N GLU A 163 11.07 14.38 -8.54
CA GLU A 163 11.40 13.16 -9.27
C GLU A 163 12.90 13.04 -9.56
N THR A 164 13.48 14.08 -10.14
CA THR A 164 14.92 14.08 -10.48
C THR A 164 15.81 13.89 -9.23
N LEU A 165 15.51 14.58 -8.15
CA LEU A 165 16.32 14.49 -6.92
C LEU A 165 16.14 13.13 -6.22
N CYS A 166 14.93 12.58 -6.23
CA CYS A 166 14.66 11.25 -5.70
C CYS A 166 15.40 10.17 -6.50
N GLN A 167 15.33 10.23 -7.82
CA GLN A 167 16.08 9.31 -8.68
C GLN A 167 17.59 9.38 -8.43
N GLN A 168 18.15 10.58 -8.29
CA GLN A 168 19.57 10.73 -7.96
C GLN A 168 19.93 10.20 -6.58
N HIS A 169 19.05 10.37 -5.59
CA HIS A 169 19.33 9.93 -4.22
C HIS A 169 19.34 8.41 -4.11
N TRP A 170 18.30 7.74 -4.60
CA TRP A 170 18.15 6.29 -4.43
C TRP A 170 18.84 5.45 -5.50
N THR A 171 19.21 6.00 -6.66
CA THR A 171 20.00 5.28 -7.68
C THR A 171 21.41 4.93 -7.19
N THR A 172 21.94 5.67 -6.23
CA THR A 172 23.30 5.47 -5.71
C THR A 172 23.44 4.20 -4.85
N ASP A 173 22.32 3.65 -4.32
CA ASP A 173 22.33 2.48 -3.40
C ASP A 173 21.99 1.15 -4.07
N SER A 174 21.70 1.12 -5.38
CA SER A 174 21.16 -0.06 -6.07
C SER A 174 22.18 -1.17 -6.36
N SER A 175 23.38 -1.17 -5.77
CA SER A 175 24.46 -2.11 -6.12
C SER A 175 24.56 -3.37 -5.26
N THR A 176 23.57 -3.75 -4.48
CA THR A 176 23.65 -4.98 -3.67
C THR A 176 22.37 -5.80 -3.73
N HIS A 177 22.55 -7.03 -4.27
CA HIS A 177 21.75 -8.24 -4.11
C HIS A 177 20.63 -8.54 -5.10
N ALA A 178 21.06 -9.10 -6.23
CA ALA A 178 20.25 -9.93 -7.10
C ALA A 178 20.29 -11.40 -6.62
N GLU A 179 19.42 -11.82 -5.69
CA GLU A 179 19.22 -13.27 -5.49
C GLU A 179 17.79 -13.71 -5.14
N VAL A 180 16.92 -12.85 -4.65
CA VAL A 180 15.53 -13.25 -4.40
C VAL A 180 14.61 -12.11 -4.76
N ASN A 181 13.80 -12.27 -5.78
CA ASN A 181 12.73 -11.30 -6.11
C ASN A 181 11.55 -11.47 -5.13
N LEU A 182 11.73 -11.01 -3.90
CA LEU A 182 10.75 -11.17 -2.83
C LEU A 182 9.45 -10.44 -3.12
N ARG A 183 9.52 -9.30 -3.79
CA ARG A 183 8.33 -8.55 -4.22
C ARG A 183 7.51 -9.33 -5.26
N ALA A 184 8.18 -9.89 -6.28
CA ALA A 184 7.50 -10.73 -7.26
C ALA A 184 6.94 -12.01 -6.62
N GLN A 185 7.62 -12.56 -5.61
CA GLN A 185 7.11 -13.69 -4.83
C GLN A 185 5.83 -13.33 -4.08
N LEU A 186 5.78 -12.19 -3.39
CA LEU A 186 4.58 -11.73 -2.69
C LEU A 186 3.44 -11.44 -3.66
N HIS A 187 3.74 -10.84 -4.81
CA HIS A 187 2.73 -10.60 -5.85
C HIS A 187 2.19 -11.91 -6.44
N GLY A 188 3.07 -12.87 -6.73
CA GLY A 188 2.68 -14.22 -7.13
C GLY A 188 1.83 -14.92 -6.07
N ALA A 189 2.22 -14.80 -4.80
CA ALA A 189 1.47 -15.34 -3.66
C ALA A 189 0.06 -14.75 -3.54
N LEU A 190 -0.12 -13.45 -3.83
CA LEU A 190 -1.44 -12.82 -3.89
C LEU A 190 -2.29 -13.38 -5.04
N GLN A 191 -1.70 -13.55 -6.23
CA GLN A 191 -2.40 -14.10 -7.39
C GLN A 191 -2.78 -15.56 -7.20
N ASP A 192 -1.92 -16.35 -6.57
CA ASP A 192 -2.11 -17.79 -6.35
C ASP A 192 -2.94 -18.10 -5.09
N PHE A 193 -3.28 -17.09 -4.28
CA PHE A 193 -4.04 -17.27 -3.04
C PHE A 193 -5.37 -17.97 -3.29
N GLY A 194 -5.55 -19.14 -2.69
CA GLY A 194 -6.74 -19.96 -2.79
C GLY A 194 -6.88 -20.72 -4.13
N SER A 195 -5.90 -20.68 -5.01
CA SER A 195 -5.99 -21.30 -6.35
C SER A 195 -6.22 -22.82 -6.32
N SER A 196 -5.81 -23.51 -5.25
CA SER A 196 -6.04 -24.96 -5.07
C SER A 196 -7.43 -25.32 -4.59
N LEU A 197 -8.14 -24.38 -3.96
CA LEU A 197 -9.46 -24.57 -3.35
C LEU A 197 -10.59 -23.92 -4.15
N LEU A 198 -10.29 -22.80 -4.79
CA LEU A 198 -11.25 -21.97 -5.49
C LEU A 198 -11.27 -22.30 -6.98
N THR A 199 -12.45 -22.22 -7.59
CA THR A 199 -12.53 -22.14 -9.05
C THR A 199 -11.98 -20.80 -9.53
N GLU A 200 -11.59 -20.70 -10.78
CA GLU A 200 -11.07 -19.47 -11.40
C GLU A 200 -12.00 -18.27 -11.14
N ARG A 201 -13.31 -18.45 -11.26
CA ARG A 201 -14.29 -17.36 -11.02
C ARG A 201 -14.40 -16.98 -9.55
N GLU A 202 -14.32 -17.93 -8.65
CA GLU A 202 -14.29 -17.66 -7.21
C GLU A 202 -13.01 -16.91 -6.83
N ALA A 203 -11.84 -17.32 -7.37
CA ALA A 203 -10.58 -16.64 -7.13
C ALA A 203 -10.59 -15.18 -7.65
N GLN A 204 -11.10 -14.94 -8.86
CA GLN A 204 -11.29 -13.59 -9.40
C GLN A 204 -12.17 -12.71 -8.49
N VAL A 205 -13.28 -13.26 -7.97
CA VAL A 205 -14.15 -12.54 -7.04
C VAL A 205 -13.44 -12.25 -5.73
N ILE A 206 -12.70 -13.21 -5.15
CA ILE A 206 -11.95 -13.02 -3.90
C ILE A 206 -10.85 -11.96 -4.06
N ASN A 207 -10.12 -11.99 -5.15
CA ASN A 207 -9.11 -10.98 -5.46
C ASN A 207 -9.73 -9.57 -5.50
N LEU A 208 -10.86 -9.39 -6.20
CA LEU A 208 -11.56 -8.10 -6.24
C LEU A 208 -12.13 -7.68 -4.88
N VAL A 209 -12.53 -8.64 -4.02
CA VAL A 209 -12.97 -8.35 -2.63
C VAL A 209 -11.80 -7.81 -1.80
N LEU A 210 -10.64 -8.45 -1.87
CA LEU A 210 -9.43 -8.02 -1.16
C LEU A 210 -9.00 -6.61 -1.59
N HIS A 211 -9.07 -6.30 -2.89
CA HIS A 211 -8.79 -4.98 -3.45
C HIS A 211 -9.88 -3.92 -3.18
N GLY A 212 -10.94 -4.26 -2.44
CA GLY A 212 -11.96 -3.29 -2.01
C GLY A 212 -12.96 -2.88 -3.08
N HIS A 213 -13.16 -3.70 -4.13
CA HIS A 213 -14.19 -3.42 -5.12
C HIS A 213 -15.60 -3.67 -4.58
N SER A 214 -16.56 -2.79 -4.92
CA SER A 214 -17.97 -3.02 -4.61
C SER A 214 -18.53 -4.18 -5.44
N THR A 215 -19.57 -4.85 -4.93
CA THR A 215 -20.21 -5.97 -5.65
C THR A 215 -20.69 -5.57 -7.06
N LYS A 216 -21.13 -4.32 -7.24
CA LYS A 216 -21.52 -3.79 -8.55
C LYS A 216 -20.30 -3.68 -9.48
N THR A 217 -19.21 -3.09 -9.00
CA THR A 217 -17.97 -2.97 -9.79
C THR A 217 -17.38 -4.32 -10.14
N MET A 218 -17.46 -5.29 -9.23
CA MET A 218 -17.05 -6.67 -9.53
C MET A 218 -17.89 -7.28 -10.65
N ALA A 219 -19.21 -7.10 -10.62
CA ALA A 219 -20.12 -7.57 -11.65
C ALA A 219 -19.79 -6.97 -13.02
N ASP A 220 -19.54 -5.66 -13.06
CA ASP A 220 -19.15 -4.94 -14.29
C ASP A 220 -17.80 -5.44 -14.82
N LYS A 221 -16.77 -5.54 -13.97
CA LYS A 221 -15.42 -6.02 -14.34
C LYS A 221 -15.42 -7.47 -14.87
N LEU A 222 -16.22 -8.33 -14.25
CA LEU A 222 -16.28 -9.76 -14.61
C LEU A 222 -17.32 -10.07 -15.68
N SER A 223 -18.10 -9.06 -16.12
CA SER A 223 -19.19 -9.20 -17.09
C SER A 223 -20.24 -10.25 -16.67
N ILE A 224 -20.63 -10.26 -15.39
CA ILE A 224 -21.64 -11.15 -14.79
C ILE A 224 -22.66 -10.35 -13.96
N SER A 225 -23.74 -11.00 -13.54
CA SER A 225 -24.74 -10.34 -12.69
C SER A 225 -24.25 -10.14 -11.25
N VAL A 226 -24.78 -9.13 -10.56
CA VAL A 226 -24.54 -8.89 -9.13
C VAL A 226 -24.87 -10.13 -8.29
N GLU A 227 -25.96 -10.83 -8.64
CA GLU A 227 -26.36 -12.05 -7.94
C GLU A 227 -25.34 -13.20 -8.17
N THR A 228 -24.76 -13.28 -9.35
CA THR A 228 -23.71 -14.25 -9.67
C THR A 228 -22.42 -13.96 -8.86
N VAL A 229 -22.06 -12.68 -8.71
CA VAL A 229 -20.94 -12.29 -7.83
C VAL A 229 -21.18 -12.72 -6.38
N LYS A 230 -22.40 -12.45 -5.85
CA LYS A 230 -22.76 -12.86 -4.48
C LYS A 230 -22.68 -14.39 -4.31
N LEU A 231 -23.11 -15.14 -5.32
CA LEU A 231 -23.06 -16.59 -5.30
C LEU A 231 -21.60 -17.10 -5.28
N HIS A 232 -20.74 -16.60 -6.18
CA HIS A 232 -19.32 -16.97 -6.19
C HIS A 232 -18.65 -16.63 -4.86
N ARG A 233 -18.90 -15.42 -4.31
CA ARG A 233 -18.38 -15.03 -3.00
C ARG A 233 -18.83 -15.96 -1.89
N LYS A 234 -20.11 -16.35 -1.86
CA LYS A 234 -20.65 -17.29 -0.86
C LYS A 234 -19.94 -18.65 -0.96
N HIS A 235 -19.76 -19.18 -2.16
CA HIS A 235 -19.08 -20.46 -2.35
C HIS A 235 -17.60 -20.38 -1.98
N ALA A 236 -16.91 -19.31 -2.38
CA ALA A 236 -15.53 -19.09 -2.01
C ALA A 236 -15.34 -19.00 -0.48
N TYR A 237 -16.18 -18.23 0.21
CA TYR A 237 -16.15 -18.11 1.67
C TYR A 237 -16.35 -19.46 2.36
N ALA A 238 -17.28 -20.28 1.86
CA ALA A 238 -17.49 -21.62 2.41
C ALA A 238 -16.26 -22.53 2.20
N LYS A 239 -15.59 -22.45 1.06
CA LYS A 239 -14.38 -23.24 0.77
C LYS A 239 -13.16 -22.77 1.56
N LEU A 240 -13.06 -21.47 1.81
CA LEU A 240 -11.98 -20.87 2.60
C LEU A 240 -12.25 -20.93 4.11
N GLU A 241 -13.42 -21.47 4.52
CA GLU A 241 -13.86 -21.53 5.92
C GLU A 241 -13.90 -20.16 6.61
N VAL A 242 -14.22 -19.10 5.87
CA VAL A 242 -14.37 -17.74 6.39
C VAL A 242 -15.82 -17.29 6.32
N SER A 243 -16.25 -16.47 7.29
CA SER A 243 -17.62 -15.96 7.39
C SER A 243 -17.72 -14.46 7.10
N SER A 244 -16.60 -13.76 7.12
CA SER A 244 -16.54 -12.32 6.97
C SER A 244 -15.36 -11.88 6.08
N GLN A 245 -15.43 -10.62 5.60
CA GLN A 245 -14.33 -10.02 4.86
C GLN A 245 -13.10 -9.82 5.75
N ALA A 246 -13.30 -9.55 7.04
CA ALA A 246 -12.22 -9.47 8.01
C ALA A 246 -11.46 -10.79 8.12
N GLU A 247 -12.16 -11.91 8.29
CA GLU A 247 -11.54 -13.24 8.35
C GLU A 247 -10.80 -13.57 7.05
N LEU A 248 -11.37 -13.24 5.89
CA LEU A 248 -10.70 -13.40 4.59
C LEU A 248 -9.39 -12.58 4.54
N PHE A 249 -9.41 -11.32 4.98
CA PHE A 249 -8.25 -10.44 4.98
C PHE A 249 -7.14 -10.99 5.89
N TYR A 250 -7.49 -11.42 7.12
CA TYR A 250 -6.51 -12.01 8.03
C TYR A 250 -5.97 -13.34 7.50
N LEU A 251 -6.82 -14.21 6.95
CA LEU A 251 -6.37 -15.45 6.33
C LEU A 251 -5.36 -15.18 5.18
N PHE A 252 -5.62 -14.16 4.37
CA PHE A 252 -4.71 -13.71 3.33
C PHE A 252 -3.36 -13.26 3.90
N LEU A 253 -3.34 -12.36 4.89
CA LEU A 253 -2.11 -11.89 5.52
C LEU A 253 -1.33 -13.02 6.19
N ASP A 254 -2.00 -13.90 6.94
CA ASP A 254 -1.36 -15.05 7.61
C ASP A 254 -0.75 -16.02 6.58
N SER A 255 -1.43 -16.24 5.45
CA SER A 255 -0.90 -17.08 4.37
C SER A 255 0.35 -16.49 3.74
N LEU A 256 0.39 -15.17 3.53
CA LEU A 256 1.58 -14.45 3.04
C LEU A 256 2.75 -14.53 4.03
N MET A 257 2.49 -14.30 5.31
CA MET A 257 3.53 -14.37 6.35
C MET A 257 4.10 -15.79 6.50
N SER A 258 3.30 -16.81 6.21
CA SER A 258 3.72 -18.21 6.24
C SER A 258 4.49 -18.63 4.99
N ALA A 259 4.43 -17.85 3.92
CA ALA A 259 5.05 -18.12 2.63
C ALA A 259 6.55 -17.77 2.56
N ASN A 260 7.28 -17.77 3.68
CA ASN A 260 8.72 -17.57 3.71
C ASN A 260 9.42 -18.55 2.76
N GLY A 261 10.08 -18.02 1.71
CA GLY A 261 10.69 -18.83 0.67
C GLY A 261 9.70 -19.29 -0.42
N TYR A 262 8.61 -18.54 -0.65
CA TYR A 262 7.64 -18.82 -1.71
C TYR A 262 8.33 -19.06 -3.06
N SER A 263 8.05 -20.23 -3.64
CA SER A 263 8.60 -20.67 -4.93
C SER A 263 7.50 -20.90 -6.00
N GLY A 264 6.29 -20.41 -5.74
CA GLY A 264 5.10 -20.59 -6.58
C GLY A 264 4.06 -21.53 -5.96
N GLY A 265 2.80 -21.40 -6.39
CA GLY A 265 1.66 -22.19 -5.94
C GLY A 265 0.83 -21.51 -4.85
N ASP A 266 -0.23 -22.18 -4.41
CA ASP A 266 -1.18 -21.62 -3.45
C ASP A 266 -0.60 -21.48 -2.04
N THR A 267 -0.53 -20.25 -1.54
CA THR A 267 -0.03 -19.94 -0.19
C THR A 267 -0.87 -20.56 0.92
N LEU A 268 -2.16 -20.82 0.69
CA LEU A 268 -3.03 -21.50 1.66
C LEU A 268 -2.62 -22.95 1.91
N VAL A 269 -2.08 -23.65 0.91
CA VAL A 269 -1.60 -25.03 1.08
C VAL A 269 -0.44 -25.04 2.08
N SER A 270 0.52 -24.14 1.92
CA SER A 270 1.64 -24.00 2.86
C SER A 270 1.18 -23.61 4.26
N TYR A 271 0.21 -22.71 4.36
CA TYR A 271 -0.39 -22.28 5.62
C TYR A 271 -1.13 -23.42 6.33
N MET A 272 -1.96 -24.19 5.63
CA MET A 272 -2.71 -25.32 6.17
C MET A 272 -1.84 -26.53 6.56
N GLN A 273 -0.69 -26.69 5.90
CA GLN A 273 0.26 -27.77 6.21
C GLN A 273 1.27 -27.40 7.30
N ALA A 274 1.36 -26.12 7.68
CA ALA A 274 2.20 -25.71 8.81
C ALA A 274 1.67 -26.35 10.10
N PRO A 275 2.52 -27.02 10.94
CA PRO A 275 2.06 -27.57 12.20
C PRO A 275 1.45 -26.47 13.03
N ALA A 276 0.24 -26.74 13.58
CA ALA A 276 -0.57 -25.78 14.33
C ALA A 276 0.30 -25.02 15.34
N ARG A 277 0.63 -23.76 15.02
CA ARG A 277 1.21 -22.86 16.00
C ARG A 277 0.12 -22.64 17.04
N GLU A 278 0.42 -23.04 18.28
CA GLU A 278 -0.41 -22.84 19.45
C GLU A 278 -1.10 -21.47 19.40
N ALA A 279 -2.41 -21.51 19.58
CA ALA A 279 -3.27 -20.34 19.62
C ALA A 279 -2.80 -19.39 20.74
N ALA A 280 -1.88 -18.50 20.43
CA ALA A 280 -1.45 -17.40 21.28
C ALA A 280 -2.54 -16.33 21.26
N GLY A 281 -3.37 -16.30 22.33
CA GLY A 281 -4.09 -15.12 22.75
C GLY A 281 -5.57 -15.03 22.45
N ARG A 282 -6.38 -16.03 22.83
CA ARG A 282 -7.75 -15.70 23.26
C ARG A 282 -7.73 -15.41 24.77
N PRO A 283 -8.11 -14.20 25.24
CA PRO A 283 -8.36 -13.99 26.65
C PRO A 283 -9.52 -14.90 27.04
N ARG A 284 -9.31 -15.82 28.00
CA ARG A 284 -10.39 -16.52 28.68
C ARG A 284 -11.17 -15.48 29.47
N GLU A 285 -12.41 -15.22 29.10
CA GLU A 285 -13.38 -14.62 29.99
C GLU A 285 -13.54 -15.56 31.21
N THR A 286 -13.00 -15.16 32.35
CA THR A 286 -13.27 -15.75 33.64
C THR A 286 -14.61 -15.21 34.09
N SER A 287 -15.62 -16.08 34.01
CA SER A 287 -16.88 -15.93 34.78
C SER A 287 -16.56 -16.07 36.27
N ALA A 288 -16.89 -15.07 37.05
CA ALA A 288 -17.33 -15.17 38.44
C ALA A 288 -18.13 -13.90 38.80
#